data_7cd8304471612e83fcb6b09f2b9f8c6b
#
_entry.id   7cd8304471612e83fcb6b09f2b9f8c6b
#
_cell.length_a   1.000
_cell.length_b   1.000
_cell.length_c   1.000
_cell.angle_alpha   90.00
_cell.angle_beta   90.00
_cell.angle_gamma   90.00
#
_symmetry.space_group_name_H-M   'P 1'
#
loop_
_entity.id
_entity.type
_entity.pdbx_description
1 polymer ?
#
loop_
_entity_poly.entity_id
_entity_poly.type
_entity_poly.pdbx_seq_one_letter_code
_entity_poly.pdbx_strand_id
1 'polypeptide(L)'
;MESDMYYDAVIAGCGVAGLYTALNLPDTMRILMVCKGDMEECDSMLAQGGICVLPDEEDYTSYFEDTMRAGHYENNRESVDIMIRQSRPIIEELLRLGVRFEQNEDGSLRYAREGGHSRARICFHKDITGKEITTALQKHVRSCSNITVMEHARMCDLLVEHGVCKGIALETKEQQVVHVHAEDTVLATGGIGGLYEHSTNYPSLTGDALRICKKHGIQLDHLDYVQI
;
A
#
# COMPACT_ATOMS: atom_id res chain seq x y z
N MET A 1 -22.91 -12.35 21.09
CA MET A 1 -23.31 -12.75 19.73
C MET A 1 -22.20 -12.24 18.82
N GLU A 2 -21.50 -13.14 18.15
CA GLU A 2 -20.58 -12.76 17.07
C GLU A 2 -21.43 -12.06 16.02
N SER A 3 -21.11 -10.81 15.68
CA SER A 3 -21.82 -10.09 14.63
C SER A 3 -21.07 -10.32 13.31
N ASP A 4 -21.64 -11.15 12.43
CA ASP A 4 -21.10 -11.32 11.09
C ASP A 4 -21.37 -10.05 10.27
N MET A 5 -20.35 -9.62 9.53
CA MET A 5 -20.43 -8.52 8.58
C MET A 5 -20.21 -9.05 7.16
N TYR A 6 -20.86 -8.44 6.18
CA TYR A 6 -20.79 -8.89 4.78
C TYR A 6 -20.44 -7.72 3.86
N TYR A 7 -19.39 -7.89 3.08
CA TYR A 7 -18.89 -6.93 2.10
C TYR A 7 -18.55 -7.65 0.79
N ASP A 8 -18.40 -6.91 -0.29
CA ASP A 8 -17.90 -7.48 -1.55
C ASP A 8 -16.39 -7.63 -1.49
N ALA A 9 -15.70 -6.65 -0.89
CA ALA A 9 -14.26 -6.73 -0.62
C ALA A 9 -13.92 -6.28 0.81
N VAL A 10 -12.89 -6.91 1.40
CA VAL A 10 -12.27 -6.47 2.65
C VAL A 10 -10.79 -6.22 2.43
N ILE A 11 -10.30 -5.08 2.90
CA ILE A 11 -8.91 -4.64 2.76
C ILE A 11 -8.29 -4.47 4.14
N ALA A 12 -7.30 -5.30 4.47
CA ALA A 12 -6.56 -5.18 5.71
C ALA A 12 -5.32 -4.30 5.50
N GLY A 13 -5.37 -3.09 6.05
CA GLY A 13 -4.31 -2.08 5.96
C GLY A 13 -4.77 -0.80 5.26
N CYS A 14 -4.49 0.35 5.89
CA CYS A 14 -4.86 1.69 5.42
C CYS A 14 -3.64 2.53 4.98
N GLY A 15 -2.54 1.87 4.59
CA GLY A 15 -1.44 2.50 3.87
C GLY A 15 -1.76 2.74 2.40
N VAL A 16 -0.82 3.32 1.64
CA VAL A 16 -1.01 3.66 0.21
C VAL A 16 -1.53 2.47 -0.61
N ALA A 17 -1.01 1.26 -0.38
CA ALA A 17 -1.46 0.07 -1.13
C ALA A 17 -2.95 -0.22 -0.92
N GLY A 18 -3.42 -0.21 0.34
CA GLY A 18 -4.83 -0.45 0.66
C GLY A 18 -5.73 0.67 0.14
N LEU A 19 -5.33 1.93 0.37
CA LEU A 19 -6.07 3.11 -0.08
C LEU A 19 -6.23 3.16 -1.60
N TYR A 20 -5.13 2.95 -2.31
CA TYR A 20 -5.14 2.97 -3.76
C TYR A 20 -5.95 1.81 -4.35
N THR A 21 -5.85 0.62 -3.73
CA THR A 21 -6.70 -0.53 -4.10
C THR A 21 -8.18 -0.19 -3.92
N ALA A 22 -8.57 0.35 -2.77
CA ALA A 22 -9.97 0.69 -2.49
C ALA A 22 -10.55 1.68 -3.50
N LEU A 23 -9.77 2.68 -3.91
CA LEU A 23 -10.18 3.70 -4.88
C LEU A 23 -10.22 3.19 -6.33
N ASN A 24 -9.58 2.05 -6.62
CA ASN A 24 -9.54 1.45 -7.95
C ASN A 24 -10.45 0.22 -8.09
N LEU A 25 -11.13 -0.20 -7.04
CA LEU A 25 -12.22 -1.18 -7.12
C LEU A 25 -13.50 -0.52 -7.65
N PRO A 26 -14.40 -1.27 -8.29
CA PRO A 26 -15.66 -0.74 -8.76
C PRO A 26 -16.46 -0.03 -7.66
N ASP A 27 -17.03 1.13 -7.97
CA ASP A 27 -17.86 1.94 -7.06
C ASP A 27 -19.16 1.25 -6.62
N THR A 28 -19.54 0.20 -7.33
CA THR A 28 -20.67 -0.67 -6.99
C THR A 28 -20.36 -1.68 -5.88
N MET A 29 -19.07 -1.92 -5.59
CA MET A 29 -18.65 -2.83 -4.53
C MET A 29 -18.73 -2.14 -3.16
N ARG A 30 -19.28 -2.85 -2.18
CA ARG A 30 -19.21 -2.44 -0.76
C ARG A 30 -17.89 -2.91 -0.19
N ILE A 31 -17.05 -1.97 0.22
CA ILE A 31 -15.68 -2.22 0.66
C ILE A 31 -15.56 -1.91 2.14
N LEU A 32 -14.95 -2.82 2.90
CA LEU A 32 -14.48 -2.55 4.25
C LEU A 32 -12.96 -2.44 4.25
N MET A 33 -12.43 -1.31 4.70
CA MET A 33 -11.02 -1.15 5.03
C MET A 33 -10.84 -1.24 6.54
N VAL A 34 -9.81 -1.94 6.98
CA VAL A 34 -9.52 -2.11 8.42
C VAL A 34 -8.08 -1.77 8.74
N CYS A 35 -7.85 -1.11 9.88
CA CYS A 35 -6.51 -0.86 10.42
C CYS A 35 -6.50 -1.01 11.94
N LYS A 36 -5.36 -1.42 12.50
CA LYS A 36 -5.23 -1.72 13.92
C LYS A 36 -5.01 -0.52 14.83
N GLY A 37 -4.66 0.63 14.25
CA GLY A 37 -4.58 1.94 14.90
C GLY A 37 -5.42 2.95 14.15
N ASP A 38 -5.06 4.23 14.28
CA ASP A 38 -5.63 5.29 13.46
C ASP A 38 -5.18 5.12 11.99
N MET A 39 -5.98 5.58 11.04
CA MET A 39 -5.70 5.45 9.62
C MET A 39 -4.39 6.15 9.20
N GLU A 40 -4.02 7.18 9.94
CA GLU A 40 -2.79 7.95 9.77
C GLU A 40 -1.54 7.20 10.28
N GLU A 41 -1.70 6.18 11.13
CA GLU A 41 -0.60 5.40 11.68
C GLU A 41 -0.13 4.31 10.71
N CYS A 42 0.43 4.73 9.59
CA CYS A 42 0.99 3.82 8.58
C CYS A 42 2.33 4.34 8.04
N ASP A 43 3.24 3.44 7.69
CA ASP A 43 4.57 3.81 7.19
C ASP A 43 4.54 4.63 5.91
N SER A 44 3.46 4.53 5.14
CA SER A 44 3.25 5.40 3.97
C SER A 44 3.24 6.89 4.33
N MET A 45 2.80 7.25 5.56
CA MET A 45 2.85 8.63 6.07
C MET A 45 4.27 9.08 6.42
N LEU A 46 5.18 8.16 6.69
CA LEU A 46 6.56 8.45 7.11
C LEU A 46 7.52 8.56 5.93
N ALA A 47 7.13 8.11 4.73
CA ALA A 47 7.98 8.08 3.56
C ALA A 47 8.37 9.52 3.13
N GLN A 48 9.67 9.80 3.14
CA GLN A 48 10.23 11.13 2.89
C GLN A 48 10.57 11.35 1.42
N GLY A 49 11.27 10.40 0.78
CA GLY A 49 11.78 10.49 -0.58
C GLY A 49 10.72 10.89 -1.60
N GLY A 50 10.58 10.11 -2.64
CA GLY A 50 9.60 10.39 -3.68
C GLY A 50 9.10 9.13 -4.35
N ILE A 51 8.38 9.31 -5.44
CA ILE A 51 7.87 8.23 -6.26
C ILE A 51 8.46 8.32 -7.67
N CYS A 52 9.03 7.19 -8.13
CA CYS A 52 9.61 7.11 -9.46
C CYS A 52 8.53 7.15 -10.54
N VAL A 53 8.84 7.83 -11.63
CA VAL A 53 7.97 7.88 -12.81
C VAL A 53 8.82 7.75 -14.08
N LEU A 54 8.24 7.25 -15.14
CA LEU A 54 8.80 7.32 -16.49
C LEU A 54 8.50 8.70 -17.09
N PRO A 55 9.48 9.65 -17.12
CA PRO A 55 9.23 11.00 -17.60
C PRO A 55 8.91 11.04 -19.10
N ASP A 56 9.64 10.23 -19.87
CA ASP A 56 9.51 10.05 -21.33
C ASP A 56 9.92 8.63 -21.72
N GLU A 57 9.55 8.20 -22.93
CA GLU A 57 9.85 6.85 -23.43
C GLU A 57 11.37 6.60 -23.62
N GLU A 58 12.17 7.64 -23.82
CA GLU A 58 13.61 7.51 -23.99
C GLU A 58 14.30 7.07 -22.69
N ASP A 59 13.69 7.37 -21.52
CA ASP A 59 14.21 6.96 -20.21
C ASP A 59 13.88 5.51 -19.84
N TYR A 60 13.00 4.82 -20.58
CA TYR A 60 12.57 3.47 -20.24
C TYR A 60 13.74 2.50 -20.02
N THR A 61 14.66 2.45 -20.97
CA THR A 61 15.80 1.49 -20.91
C THR A 61 16.69 1.76 -19.70
N SER A 62 16.98 3.04 -19.41
CA SER A 62 17.81 3.40 -18.28
C SER A 62 17.10 3.17 -16.95
N TYR A 63 15.79 3.41 -16.87
CA TYR A 63 14.99 3.16 -15.68
C TYR A 63 14.92 1.65 -15.39
N PHE A 64 14.67 0.86 -16.44
CA PHE A 64 14.62 -0.61 -16.30
C PHE A 64 15.95 -1.17 -15.82
N GLU A 65 17.08 -0.74 -16.42
CA GLU A 65 18.41 -1.20 -16.03
C GLU A 65 18.80 -0.75 -14.61
N ASP A 66 18.50 0.49 -14.22
CA ASP A 66 18.73 0.99 -12.87
C ASP A 66 17.97 0.16 -11.84
N THR A 67 16.71 -0.18 -12.12
CA THR A 67 15.88 -1.00 -11.24
C THR A 67 16.39 -2.44 -11.13
N MET A 68 16.74 -3.06 -12.24
CA MET A 68 17.30 -4.41 -12.26
C MET A 68 18.62 -4.48 -11.49
N ARG A 69 19.49 -3.49 -11.69
CA ARG A 69 20.79 -3.41 -11.00
C ARG A 69 20.62 -3.19 -9.50
N ALA A 70 19.69 -2.32 -9.08
CA ALA A 70 19.40 -2.09 -7.66
C ALA A 70 18.91 -3.35 -6.95
N GLY A 71 18.15 -4.19 -7.63
CA GLY A 71 17.69 -5.50 -7.13
C GLY A 71 18.63 -6.65 -7.46
N HIS A 72 19.93 -6.39 -7.76
CA HIS A 72 20.93 -7.41 -8.09
C HIS A 72 20.52 -8.38 -9.20
N TYR A 73 19.62 -7.94 -10.10
CA TYR A 73 19.02 -8.74 -11.21
C TYR A 73 18.17 -9.92 -10.73
N GLU A 74 17.79 -9.96 -9.48
CA GLU A 74 16.85 -10.95 -8.90
C GLU A 74 15.37 -10.55 -9.10
N ASN A 75 15.13 -9.33 -9.54
CA ASN A 75 13.78 -8.80 -9.80
C ASN A 75 13.03 -9.63 -10.86
N ASN A 76 11.73 -9.79 -10.66
CA ASN A 76 10.86 -10.26 -11.72
C ASN A 76 10.78 -9.19 -12.83
N ARG A 77 11.30 -9.49 -14.01
CA ARG A 77 11.42 -8.56 -15.14
C ARG A 77 10.06 -8.05 -15.64
N GLU A 78 9.04 -8.92 -15.66
CA GLU A 78 7.69 -8.55 -16.07
C GLU A 78 7.07 -7.55 -15.07
N SER A 79 7.22 -7.80 -13.78
CA SER A 79 6.75 -6.87 -12.75
C SER A 79 7.45 -5.51 -12.84
N VAL A 80 8.75 -5.48 -13.14
CA VAL A 80 9.51 -4.23 -13.36
C VAL A 80 8.98 -3.49 -14.59
N ASP A 81 8.72 -4.19 -15.70
CA ASP A 81 8.15 -3.58 -16.90
C ASP A 81 6.78 -2.95 -16.63
N ILE A 82 5.88 -3.69 -15.97
CA ILE A 82 4.55 -3.20 -15.58
C ILE A 82 4.68 -1.96 -14.70
N MET A 83 5.51 -2.01 -13.65
CA MET A 83 5.73 -0.90 -12.73
C MET A 83 6.16 0.38 -13.47
N ILE A 84 7.14 0.26 -14.37
CA ILE A 84 7.68 1.40 -15.13
C ILE A 84 6.63 1.98 -16.07
N ARG A 85 5.97 1.14 -16.86
CA ARG A 85 4.97 1.60 -17.84
C ARG A 85 3.73 2.20 -17.18
N GLN A 86 3.33 1.66 -16.03
CA GLN A 86 2.16 2.17 -15.30
C GLN A 86 2.48 3.40 -14.44
N SER A 87 3.75 3.74 -14.23
CA SER A 87 4.12 4.82 -13.34
C SER A 87 3.55 6.19 -13.76
N ARG A 88 3.54 6.50 -15.07
CA ARG A 88 3.01 7.76 -15.58
C ARG A 88 1.51 7.91 -15.41
N PRO A 89 0.66 6.96 -15.85
CA PRO A 89 -0.78 6.99 -15.56
C PRO A 89 -1.10 7.14 -14.06
N ILE A 90 -0.34 6.47 -13.20
CA ILE A 90 -0.50 6.56 -11.74
C ILE A 90 -0.21 7.98 -11.23
N ILE A 91 0.88 8.61 -11.67
CA ILE A 91 1.20 10.01 -11.29
C ILE A 91 0.12 10.97 -11.78
N GLU A 92 -0.39 10.81 -13.00
CA GLU A 92 -1.48 11.61 -13.53
C GLU A 92 -2.78 11.43 -12.72
N GLU A 93 -3.05 10.22 -12.23
CA GLU A 93 -4.18 9.95 -11.35
C GLU A 93 -3.99 10.60 -9.98
N LEU A 94 -2.81 10.46 -9.36
CA LEU A 94 -2.50 11.10 -8.08
C LEU A 94 -2.66 12.63 -8.15
N LEU A 95 -2.24 13.26 -9.25
CA LEU A 95 -2.47 14.68 -9.49
C LEU A 95 -3.97 15.01 -9.54
N ARG A 96 -4.78 14.20 -10.23
CA ARG A 96 -6.25 14.37 -10.28
C ARG A 96 -6.89 14.18 -8.90
N LEU A 97 -6.34 13.32 -8.06
CA LEU A 97 -6.74 13.14 -6.67
C LEU A 97 -6.21 14.26 -5.74
N GLY A 98 -5.54 15.27 -6.28
CA GLY A 98 -5.11 16.46 -5.57
C GLY A 98 -3.78 16.32 -4.84
N VAL A 99 -2.97 15.31 -5.15
CA VAL A 99 -1.58 15.22 -4.68
C VAL A 99 -0.78 16.37 -5.32
N ARG A 100 0.00 17.08 -4.51
CA ARG A 100 0.81 18.21 -4.95
C ARG A 100 2.27 17.78 -5.02
N PHE A 101 2.74 17.50 -6.22
CA PHE A 101 4.18 17.35 -6.48
C PHE A 101 4.82 18.70 -6.78
N GLU A 102 6.14 18.79 -6.54
CA GLU A 102 6.92 19.98 -6.92
C GLU A 102 6.88 20.20 -8.42
N GLN A 103 6.79 21.48 -8.82
CA GLN A 103 6.69 21.91 -10.20
C GLN A 103 7.77 22.93 -10.54
N ASN A 104 8.14 23.00 -11.81
CA ASN A 104 8.95 24.05 -12.38
C ASN A 104 8.11 25.34 -12.57
N GLU A 105 8.75 26.44 -12.92
CA GLU A 105 8.08 27.74 -13.16
C GLU A 105 7.03 27.67 -14.30
N ASP A 106 7.21 26.76 -15.25
CA ASP A 106 6.29 26.53 -16.37
C ASP A 106 5.11 25.61 -16.03
N GLY A 107 5.04 25.11 -14.78
CA GLY A 107 3.99 24.20 -14.32
C GLY A 107 4.24 22.70 -14.61
N SER A 108 5.32 22.37 -15.30
CA SER A 108 5.73 20.96 -15.49
C SER A 108 6.23 20.34 -14.19
N LEU A 109 6.14 19.02 -14.06
CA LEU A 109 6.65 18.31 -12.90
C LEU A 109 8.17 18.49 -12.78
N ARG A 110 8.61 18.78 -11.58
CA ARG A 110 10.03 18.82 -11.22
C ARG A 110 10.46 17.45 -10.75
N TYR A 111 11.54 16.92 -11.31
CA TYR A 111 12.09 15.64 -10.94
C TYR A 111 13.36 15.79 -10.12
N ALA A 112 13.49 15.01 -9.06
CA ALA A 112 14.74 14.80 -8.32
C ALA A 112 15.46 13.56 -8.83
N ARG A 113 16.74 13.48 -8.53
CA ARG A 113 17.57 12.30 -8.71
C ARG A 113 18.02 11.81 -7.34
N GLU A 114 17.71 10.55 -7.04
CA GLU A 114 18.13 9.87 -5.82
C GLU A 114 19.10 8.73 -6.11
N GLY A 115 19.63 8.11 -5.06
CA GLY A 115 20.53 6.96 -5.16
C GLY A 115 19.93 5.82 -5.98
N GLY A 116 20.77 5.12 -6.74
CA GLY A 116 20.35 4.03 -7.62
C GLY A 116 19.83 4.46 -9.00
N HIS A 117 19.50 5.75 -9.18
CA HIS A 117 18.99 6.28 -10.44
C HIS A 117 20.05 7.00 -11.26
N SER A 118 20.17 6.66 -12.55
CA SER A 118 21.06 7.33 -13.51
C SER A 118 20.51 8.69 -13.97
N ARG A 119 19.18 8.88 -13.95
CA ARG A 119 18.48 10.12 -14.35
C ARG A 119 17.56 10.64 -13.24
N ALA A 120 17.16 11.91 -13.37
CA ALA A 120 16.12 12.52 -12.52
C ALA A 120 14.74 12.03 -12.98
N ARG A 121 14.07 11.23 -12.12
CA ARG A 121 12.74 10.67 -12.39
C ARG A 121 11.88 10.53 -11.15
N ILE A 122 12.23 11.23 -10.08
CA ILE A 122 11.53 11.15 -8.80
C ILE A 122 10.59 12.34 -8.67
N CYS A 123 9.27 12.10 -8.66
CA CYS A 123 8.29 13.08 -8.22
C CYS A 123 8.30 13.16 -6.70
N PHE A 124 8.28 14.36 -6.15
CA PHE A 124 8.40 14.58 -4.71
C PHE A 124 7.59 15.79 -4.24
N HIS A 125 7.29 15.84 -2.96
CA HIS A 125 6.71 17.00 -2.29
C HIS A 125 7.56 17.31 -1.05
N LYS A 126 8.44 18.30 -1.15
CA LYS A 126 9.39 18.64 -0.06
C LYS A 126 10.08 17.36 0.44
N ASP A 127 10.00 17.12 1.74
CA ASP A 127 10.54 15.99 2.48
C ASP A 127 9.42 15.12 3.10
N ILE A 128 8.22 15.20 2.53
CA ILE A 128 7.00 14.58 3.07
C ILE A 128 6.11 13.97 1.97
N THR A 129 6.72 13.43 0.92
CA THR A 129 6.00 12.92 -0.25
C THR A 129 4.97 11.85 0.12
N GLY A 130 5.35 10.91 0.97
CA GLY A 130 4.45 9.85 1.43
C GLY A 130 3.24 10.41 2.18
N LYS A 131 3.46 11.39 3.07
CA LYS A 131 2.39 12.07 3.78
C LYS A 131 1.43 12.79 2.84
N GLU A 132 1.94 13.50 1.83
CA GLU A 132 1.14 14.22 0.84
C GLU A 132 0.25 13.24 0.06
N ILE A 133 0.83 12.15 -0.48
CA ILE A 133 0.09 11.13 -1.22
C ILE A 133 -0.96 10.47 -0.31
N THR A 134 -0.54 9.98 0.85
CA THR A 134 -1.42 9.23 1.75
C THR A 134 -2.59 10.07 2.22
N THR A 135 -2.35 11.34 2.60
CA THR A 135 -3.41 12.26 3.04
C THR A 135 -4.44 12.52 1.93
N ALA A 136 -3.98 12.71 0.69
CA ALA A 136 -4.88 12.89 -0.44
C ALA A 136 -5.76 11.65 -0.67
N LEU A 137 -5.17 10.46 -0.67
CA LEU A 137 -5.91 9.20 -0.83
C LEU A 137 -6.90 8.96 0.31
N GLN A 138 -6.50 9.18 1.57
CA GLN A 138 -7.38 9.08 2.75
C GLN A 138 -8.59 9.98 2.64
N LYS A 139 -8.38 11.23 2.21
CA LYS A 139 -9.47 12.18 2.00
C LYS A 139 -10.47 11.64 0.96
N HIS A 140 -10.02 11.07 -0.14
CA HIS A 140 -10.88 10.50 -1.16
C HIS A 140 -11.61 9.26 -0.65
N VAL A 141 -10.94 8.33 -0.01
CA VAL A 141 -11.56 7.15 0.62
C VAL A 141 -12.67 7.55 1.59
N ARG A 142 -12.43 8.52 2.47
CA ARG A 142 -13.44 9.03 3.42
C ARG A 142 -14.65 9.70 2.73
N SER A 143 -14.51 10.13 1.47
CA SER A 143 -15.62 10.72 0.68
C SER A 143 -16.42 9.70 -0.12
N CYS A 144 -15.93 8.47 -0.27
CA CYS A 144 -16.61 7.41 -1.01
C CYS A 144 -17.69 6.74 -0.15
N SER A 145 -18.94 6.78 -0.59
CA SER A 145 -20.06 6.20 0.16
C SER A 145 -20.09 4.66 0.19
N ASN A 146 -19.38 4.03 -0.72
CA ASN A 146 -19.26 2.57 -0.84
C ASN A 146 -18.08 2.00 -0.02
N ILE A 147 -17.24 2.85 0.58
CA ILE A 147 -16.10 2.44 1.39
C ILE A 147 -16.37 2.77 2.86
N THR A 148 -16.33 1.74 3.69
CA THR A 148 -16.36 1.88 5.15
C THR A 148 -14.96 1.69 5.71
N VAL A 149 -14.53 2.55 6.62
CA VAL A 149 -13.24 2.41 7.32
C VAL A 149 -13.50 2.05 8.77
N MET A 150 -12.87 0.97 9.24
CA MET A 150 -12.89 0.53 10.63
C MET A 150 -11.48 0.64 11.20
N GLU A 151 -11.28 1.66 12.03
CA GLU A 151 -10.04 1.90 12.77
C GLU A 151 -10.04 1.10 14.08
N HIS A 152 -8.86 0.87 14.66
CA HIS A 152 -8.67 0.09 15.89
C HIS A 152 -9.24 -1.34 15.81
N ALA A 153 -9.20 -1.91 14.63
CA ALA A 153 -9.62 -3.29 14.38
C ALA A 153 -8.46 -4.07 13.78
N ARG A 154 -7.96 -5.06 14.52
CA ARG A 154 -6.80 -5.85 14.13
C ARG A 154 -7.24 -7.14 13.45
N MET A 155 -6.78 -7.38 12.23
CA MET A 155 -6.95 -8.70 11.60
C MET A 155 -6.22 -9.76 12.44
N CYS A 156 -6.94 -10.74 12.94
CA CYS A 156 -6.40 -11.82 13.76
C CYS A 156 -6.36 -13.18 13.05
N ASP A 157 -7.17 -13.38 12.01
CA ASP A 157 -7.18 -14.58 11.18
C ASP A 157 -7.80 -14.36 9.80
N LEU A 158 -7.65 -15.35 8.90
CA LEU A 158 -8.43 -15.51 7.67
C LEU A 158 -9.61 -16.46 7.92
N LEU A 159 -10.74 -16.17 7.31
CA LEU A 159 -11.86 -17.10 7.22
C LEU A 159 -11.63 -17.99 6.00
N VAL A 160 -11.32 -19.27 6.22
CA VAL A 160 -11.02 -20.20 5.13
C VAL A 160 -11.99 -21.36 5.16
N GLU A 161 -12.70 -21.56 4.05
CA GLU A 161 -13.65 -22.66 3.85
C GLU A 161 -13.24 -23.46 2.62
N HIS A 162 -13.03 -24.75 2.77
CA HIS A 162 -12.64 -25.65 1.66
C HIS A 162 -11.42 -25.15 0.84
N GLY A 163 -10.45 -24.50 1.52
CA GLY A 163 -9.26 -23.95 0.87
C GLY A 163 -9.45 -22.61 0.14
N VAL A 164 -10.63 -21.98 0.28
CA VAL A 164 -10.94 -20.67 -0.29
C VAL A 164 -11.06 -19.65 0.83
N CYS A 165 -10.38 -18.50 0.68
CA CYS A 165 -10.54 -17.37 1.57
C CYS A 165 -11.95 -16.77 1.39
N LYS A 166 -12.66 -16.57 2.49
CA LYS A 166 -14.03 -16.03 2.55
C LYS A 166 -14.10 -14.75 3.38
N GLY A 167 -12.97 -14.17 3.69
CA GLY A 167 -12.88 -12.96 4.50
C GLY A 167 -11.87 -13.05 5.61
N ILE A 168 -12.07 -12.24 6.65
CA ILE A 168 -11.15 -12.10 7.77
C ILE A 168 -11.88 -12.11 9.12
N ALA A 169 -11.18 -12.56 10.16
CA ALA A 169 -11.58 -12.34 11.54
C ALA A 169 -10.85 -11.10 12.10
N LEU A 170 -11.58 -10.23 12.74
CA LEU A 170 -11.11 -9.00 13.36
C LEU A 170 -11.24 -9.07 14.89
N GLU A 171 -10.27 -8.53 15.58
CA GLU A 171 -10.38 -8.16 16.98
C GLU A 171 -10.58 -6.65 17.07
N THR A 172 -11.72 -6.23 17.62
CA THR A 172 -12.06 -4.82 17.78
C THR A 172 -11.36 -4.19 18.99
N LYS A 173 -11.49 -2.87 19.15
CA LYS A 173 -10.97 -2.13 20.31
C LYS A 173 -11.53 -2.66 21.63
N GLU A 174 -12.75 -3.17 21.63
CA GLU A 174 -13.42 -3.78 22.79
C GLU A 174 -13.03 -5.23 23.01
N GLN A 175 -12.01 -5.73 22.30
CA GLN A 175 -11.54 -7.13 22.34
C GLN A 175 -12.60 -8.17 21.93
N GLN A 176 -13.55 -7.74 21.12
CA GLN A 176 -14.53 -8.64 20.52
C GLN A 176 -14.03 -9.18 19.19
N VAL A 177 -14.29 -10.46 18.93
CA VAL A 177 -14.00 -11.04 17.63
C VAL A 177 -15.22 -10.86 16.73
N VAL A 178 -15.00 -10.32 15.54
CA VAL A 178 -16.00 -10.10 14.50
C VAL A 178 -15.55 -10.80 13.24
N HIS A 179 -16.43 -11.52 12.58
CA HIS A 179 -16.18 -12.14 11.29
C HIS A 179 -16.68 -11.22 10.16
N VAL A 180 -15.77 -10.90 9.25
CA VAL A 180 -16.08 -10.14 8.04
C VAL A 180 -15.99 -11.09 6.86
N HIS A 181 -17.15 -11.43 6.30
CA HIS A 181 -17.26 -12.23 5.08
C HIS A 181 -17.12 -11.32 3.87
N ALA A 182 -16.30 -11.73 2.91
CA ALA A 182 -16.08 -10.99 1.66
C ALA A 182 -15.75 -11.96 0.52
N GLU A 183 -16.13 -11.59 -0.70
CA GLU A 183 -15.72 -12.33 -1.90
C GLU A 183 -14.21 -12.14 -2.15
N ASP A 184 -13.74 -10.91 -2.02
CA ASP A 184 -12.33 -10.54 -2.20
C ASP A 184 -11.69 -10.11 -0.88
N THR A 185 -10.50 -10.62 -0.60
CA THR A 185 -9.69 -10.25 0.57
C THR A 185 -8.33 -9.73 0.14
N VAL A 186 -8.04 -8.49 0.48
CA VAL A 186 -6.77 -7.82 0.15
C VAL A 186 -5.93 -7.65 1.42
N LEU A 187 -4.70 -8.18 1.39
CA LEU A 187 -3.73 -8.03 2.46
C LEU A 187 -2.74 -6.91 2.10
N ALA A 188 -2.91 -5.74 2.69
CA ALA A 188 -2.08 -4.55 2.51
C ALA A 188 -1.47 -4.09 3.85
N THR A 189 -1.09 -5.05 4.71
CA THR A 189 -0.74 -4.83 6.12
C THR A 189 0.68 -4.29 6.35
N GLY A 190 1.45 -4.04 5.30
CA GLY A 190 2.84 -3.61 5.41
C GLY A 190 3.78 -4.71 5.89
N GLY A 191 4.96 -4.30 6.36
CA GLY A 191 6.06 -5.19 6.71
C GLY A 191 6.17 -5.57 8.18
N ILE A 192 7.42 -5.75 8.63
CA ILE A 192 7.78 -6.24 9.96
C ILE A 192 8.68 -5.26 10.74
N GLY A 193 8.86 -4.05 10.25
CA GLY A 193 9.82 -3.09 10.81
C GLY A 193 9.59 -2.76 12.29
N GLY A 194 8.36 -2.83 12.77
CA GLY A 194 8.01 -2.60 14.17
C GLY A 194 8.50 -3.69 15.15
N LEU A 195 9.03 -4.82 14.63
CA LEU A 195 9.64 -5.87 15.48
C LEU A 195 11.09 -5.57 15.89
N TYR A 196 11.71 -4.57 15.27
CA TYR A 196 13.11 -4.21 15.54
C TYR A 196 13.16 -3.07 16.56
N GLU A 197 14.10 -3.16 17.51
CA GLU A 197 14.31 -2.16 18.56
C GLU A 197 14.67 -0.79 17.98
N HIS A 198 15.52 -0.77 16.94
CA HIS A 198 15.92 0.44 16.22
C HIS A 198 15.27 0.43 14.85
N SER A 199 14.16 1.12 14.72
CA SER A 199 13.38 1.18 13.49
C SER A 199 12.79 2.57 13.30
N THR A 200 12.69 2.99 12.04
CA THR A 200 11.97 4.19 11.63
C THR A 200 10.51 3.91 11.26
N ASN A 201 10.08 2.65 11.35
CA ASN A 201 8.71 2.25 11.09
C ASN A 201 7.81 2.44 12.32
N TYR A 202 6.51 2.47 12.11
CA TYR A 202 5.56 2.41 13.23
C TYR A 202 5.72 1.10 14.02
N PRO A 203 5.70 1.15 15.37
CA PRO A 203 5.77 -0.06 16.22
C PRO A 203 4.64 -1.05 15.94
N SER A 204 3.56 -0.59 15.32
CA SER A 204 2.42 -1.39 14.93
C SER A 204 2.70 -2.34 13.74
N LEU A 205 3.79 -2.17 12.98
CA LEU A 205 4.17 -3.04 11.86
C LEU A 205 4.81 -4.34 12.35
N THR A 206 3.98 -5.32 12.68
CA THR A 206 4.39 -6.57 13.34
C THR A 206 4.21 -7.83 12.49
N GLY A 207 3.98 -7.67 11.17
CA GLY A 207 3.89 -8.79 10.23
C GLY A 207 2.69 -9.72 10.47
N ASP A 208 1.57 -9.18 10.92
CA ASP A 208 0.39 -10.00 11.27
C ASP A 208 -0.09 -10.86 10.10
N ALA A 209 -0.15 -10.31 8.88
CA ALA A 209 -0.54 -11.08 7.70
C ALA A 209 0.43 -12.22 7.41
N LEU A 210 1.75 -12.02 7.57
CA LEU A 210 2.74 -13.09 7.34
C LEU A 210 2.51 -14.26 8.29
N ARG A 211 2.30 -13.97 9.58
CA ARG A 211 2.00 -14.99 10.58
C ARG A 211 0.71 -15.76 10.27
N ILE A 212 -0.33 -15.05 9.87
CA ILE A 212 -1.64 -15.62 9.52
C ILE A 212 -1.54 -16.45 8.24
N CYS A 213 -0.91 -15.94 7.19
CA CYS A 213 -0.68 -16.68 5.94
C CYS A 213 0.08 -18.00 6.20
N LYS A 214 1.15 -17.94 7.00
CA LYS A 214 1.90 -19.15 7.38
C LYS A 214 1.02 -20.16 8.12
N LYS A 215 0.13 -19.72 9.03
CA LYS A 215 -0.82 -20.58 9.74
C LYS A 215 -1.73 -21.34 8.79
N HIS A 216 -2.14 -20.70 7.68
CA HIS A 216 -3.01 -21.30 6.66
C HIS A 216 -2.25 -22.03 5.54
N GLY A 217 -0.94 -22.25 5.69
CA GLY A 217 -0.11 -22.97 4.72
C GLY A 217 0.15 -22.19 3.42
N ILE A 218 -0.08 -20.88 3.41
CA ILE A 218 0.26 -20.02 2.28
C ILE A 218 1.78 -19.85 2.25
N GLN A 219 2.38 -20.13 1.10
CA GLN A 219 3.81 -19.97 0.90
C GLN A 219 4.19 -18.49 1.03
N LEU A 220 5.25 -18.22 1.81
CA LEU A 220 5.86 -16.93 1.96
C LEU A 220 7.21 -16.94 1.24
N ASP A 221 7.53 -15.84 0.57
CA ASP A 221 8.75 -15.69 -0.19
C ASP A 221 9.54 -14.47 0.28
N HIS A 222 10.85 -14.46 0.08
CA HIS A 222 11.76 -13.34 0.35
C HIS A 222 11.66 -12.78 1.80
N LEU A 223 11.48 -13.63 2.79
CA LEU A 223 11.39 -13.20 4.20
C LEU A 223 12.70 -12.63 4.77
N ASP A 224 13.80 -12.82 4.08
CA ASP A 224 15.13 -12.27 4.34
C ASP A 224 15.32 -10.86 3.74
N TYR A 225 14.41 -10.38 2.90
CA TYR A 225 14.47 -9.05 2.29
C TYR A 225 13.96 -7.98 3.24
N VAL A 226 14.72 -7.75 4.31
CA VAL A 226 14.43 -6.69 5.29
C VAL A 226 15.46 -5.58 5.11
N GLN A 227 15.00 -4.38 4.80
CA GLN A 227 15.84 -3.20 4.75
C GLN A 227 15.79 -2.49 6.11
N ILE A 228 16.95 -2.24 6.68
CA ILE A 228 17.17 -1.57 7.97
C ILE A 228 17.83 -0.21 7.72
#